data_7df0a909942a887a6a87db0d6ff75a58
#
_entry.id   7df0a909942a887a6a87db0d6ff75a58
#
_cell.length_a   1.000
_cell.length_b   1.000
_cell.length_c   1.000
_cell.angle_alpha   90.00
_cell.angle_beta   90.00
_cell.angle_gamma   90.00
#
_symmetry.space_group_name_H-M   'P 1'
#
loop_
_entity.id
_entity.type
_entity.pdbx_description
1 polymer ?
#
loop_
_entity_poly.entity_id
_entity_poly.type
_entity_poly.pdbx_seq_one_letter_code
_entity_poly.pdbx_strand_id
1 'polypeptide(L)'
;MVKLKGVDFSHYQAPSMDTFISDCDFFIHKITEGTHYRDPDCHRRLRMFADNKPTIVYHFLRDMGNIENEMQHFIAAVINSGYSHTIGVAIDYELNNSKVDIAKMEYALVMLENYFHKKPVLYCSDLHCNELYQMIRSHDYGLWIARYRKKEPEHACDFWQYSSRPYDQDYFFGDMVKLMKYIKEDQT
;
A
#
# COMPACT_ATOMS: atom_id res chain seq x y z
N MET A 1 3.85 15.60 -16.17
CA MET A 1 4.32 14.35 -15.51
C MET A 1 3.33 13.24 -15.86
N VAL A 2 3.81 12.05 -16.22
CA VAL A 2 2.95 10.89 -16.48
C VAL A 2 2.29 10.48 -15.17
N LYS A 3 1.00 10.15 -15.20
CA LYS A 3 0.25 9.61 -14.07
C LYS A 3 -0.48 8.36 -14.51
N LEU A 4 -0.31 7.29 -13.74
CA LEU A 4 -1.13 6.10 -13.87
C LEU A 4 -2.34 6.21 -12.93
N LYS A 5 -3.46 5.63 -13.32
CA LYS A 5 -4.68 5.59 -12.51
C LYS A 5 -4.80 4.26 -11.81
N GLY A 6 -5.12 4.29 -10.54
CA GLY A 6 -5.35 3.11 -9.72
C GLY A 6 -6.63 3.19 -8.91
N VAL A 7 -6.94 2.08 -8.30
CA VAL A 7 -7.99 1.97 -7.28
C VAL A 7 -7.46 1.16 -6.11
N ASP A 8 -7.90 1.50 -4.90
CA ASP A 8 -7.64 0.68 -3.73
C ASP A 8 -8.95 0.18 -3.10
N PHE A 9 -8.98 -1.11 -2.81
CA PHE A 9 -10.16 -1.82 -2.36
C PHE A 9 -9.89 -2.66 -1.11
N SER A 10 -10.97 -2.99 -0.45
CA SER A 10 -11.08 -4.02 0.57
C SER A 10 -12.40 -4.78 0.38
N HIS A 11 -12.80 -5.59 1.34
CA HIS A 11 -14.11 -6.25 1.33
C HIS A 11 -15.30 -5.28 1.38
N TYR A 12 -15.07 -3.99 1.69
CA TYR A 12 -16.13 -2.98 1.66
C TYR A 12 -16.62 -2.65 0.26
N GLN A 13 -15.78 -2.83 -0.77
CA GLN A 13 -16.18 -2.65 -2.16
C GLN A 13 -16.82 -3.93 -2.69
N ALA A 14 -18.11 -3.84 -3.04
CA ALA A 14 -18.87 -4.98 -3.56
C ALA A 14 -18.22 -5.61 -4.81
N PRO A 15 -18.39 -6.92 -5.07
CA PRO A 15 -17.85 -7.58 -6.26
C PRO A 15 -18.27 -6.96 -7.57
N SER A 16 -19.45 -6.30 -7.64
CA SER A 16 -19.91 -5.56 -8.82
C SER A 16 -18.99 -4.37 -9.19
N MET A 17 -18.14 -3.92 -8.26
CA MET A 17 -17.16 -2.86 -8.49
C MET A 17 -15.84 -3.37 -9.09
N ASP A 18 -15.66 -4.67 -9.25
CA ASP A 18 -14.43 -5.25 -9.81
C ASP A 18 -14.14 -4.79 -11.24
N THR A 19 -15.14 -4.32 -11.97
CA THR A 19 -14.98 -3.70 -13.30
C THR A 19 -14.07 -2.48 -13.27
N PHE A 20 -14.07 -1.70 -12.16
CA PHE A 20 -13.17 -0.55 -12.01
C PHE A 20 -11.70 -0.96 -11.91
N ILE A 21 -11.42 -2.16 -11.37
CA ILE A 21 -10.06 -2.72 -11.38
C ILE A 21 -9.62 -3.01 -12.81
N SER A 22 -10.50 -3.50 -13.66
CA SER A 22 -10.20 -3.79 -15.07
C SER A 22 -9.80 -2.52 -15.83
N ASP A 23 -10.42 -1.39 -15.51
CA ASP A 23 -10.29 -0.12 -16.23
C ASP A 23 -9.11 0.76 -15.75
N CYS A 24 -8.42 0.37 -14.65
CA CYS A 24 -7.29 1.11 -14.12
C CYS A 24 -5.95 0.53 -14.55
N ASP A 25 -4.86 1.29 -14.35
CA ASP A 25 -3.49 0.88 -14.69
C ASP A 25 -2.86 -0.02 -13.62
N PHE A 26 -3.24 0.16 -12.35
CA PHE A 26 -2.77 -0.63 -11.20
C PHE A 26 -3.88 -0.79 -10.14
N PHE A 27 -3.66 -1.72 -9.23
CA PHE A 27 -4.64 -2.08 -8.23
C PHE A 27 -3.98 -2.25 -6.86
N ILE A 28 -4.62 -1.76 -5.81
CA ILE A 28 -4.20 -1.95 -4.43
C ILE A 28 -5.31 -2.65 -3.66
N HIS A 29 -4.99 -3.60 -2.76
CA HIS A 29 -6.00 -4.31 -1.99
C HIS A 29 -5.57 -4.60 -0.56
N LYS A 30 -6.49 -4.41 0.39
CA LYS A 30 -6.32 -4.88 1.77
C LYS A 30 -6.14 -6.38 1.80
N ILE A 31 -5.11 -6.87 2.50
CA ILE A 31 -4.94 -8.30 2.74
C ILE A 31 -5.11 -8.66 4.21
N THR A 32 -4.61 -7.80 5.12
CA THR A 32 -4.69 -8.04 6.57
C THR A 32 -4.96 -6.76 7.35
N GLU A 33 -5.36 -6.94 8.62
CA GLU A 33 -5.54 -5.86 9.58
C GLU A 33 -5.23 -6.39 10.99
N GLY A 34 -4.45 -5.67 11.79
CA GLY A 34 -4.06 -6.10 13.11
C GLY A 34 -3.36 -7.48 13.08
N THR A 35 -3.47 -8.23 14.17
CA THR A 35 -2.77 -9.52 14.31
C THR A 35 -3.55 -10.73 13.82
N HIS A 36 -4.83 -10.59 13.42
CA HIS A 36 -5.72 -11.74 13.18
C HIS A 36 -6.60 -11.63 11.94
N TYR A 37 -7.00 -10.42 11.53
CA TYR A 37 -7.96 -10.25 10.46
C TYR A 37 -7.31 -10.42 9.10
N ARG A 38 -7.98 -11.18 8.22
CA ARG A 38 -7.66 -11.30 6.79
C ARG A 38 -8.86 -10.86 5.98
N ASP A 39 -8.61 -10.06 4.96
CA ASP A 39 -9.67 -9.59 4.07
C ASP A 39 -10.21 -10.76 3.23
N PRO A 40 -11.53 -11.06 3.31
CA PRO A 40 -12.11 -12.24 2.67
C PRO A 40 -12.10 -12.16 1.14
N ASP A 41 -12.08 -10.95 0.56
CA ASP A 41 -12.12 -10.75 -0.90
C ASP A 41 -10.73 -10.70 -1.55
N CYS A 42 -9.68 -10.51 -0.76
CA CYS A 42 -8.34 -10.30 -1.28
C CYS A 42 -7.90 -11.48 -2.18
N HIS A 43 -8.00 -12.70 -1.68
CA HIS A 43 -7.52 -13.86 -2.43
C HIS A 43 -8.30 -14.08 -3.74
N ARG A 44 -9.60 -13.80 -3.75
CA ARG A 44 -10.42 -13.83 -4.96
C ARG A 44 -9.94 -12.81 -5.99
N ARG A 45 -9.73 -11.55 -5.57
CA ARG A 45 -9.29 -10.47 -6.46
C ARG A 45 -7.86 -10.66 -6.94
N LEU A 46 -6.95 -11.17 -6.09
CA LEU A 46 -5.60 -11.50 -6.54
C LEU A 46 -5.62 -12.53 -7.68
N ARG A 47 -6.40 -13.60 -7.57
CA ARG A 47 -6.54 -14.60 -8.65
C ARG A 47 -7.13 -14.01 -9.94
N MET A 48 -7.97 -12.98 -9.85
CA MET A 48 -8.57 -12.37 -11.03
C MET A 48 -7.63 -11.38 -11.73
N PHE A 49 -6.78 -10.68 -10.99
CA PHE A 49 -6.11 -9.50 -11.51
C PHE A 49 -4.58 -9.50 -11.39
N ALA A 50 -3.98 -10.16 -10.38
CA ALA A 50 -2.57 -10.01 -10.08
C ALA A 50 -1.60 -10.52 -11.18
N ASP A 51 -2.03 -11.47 -11.99
CA ASP A 51 -1.20 -11.97 -13.11
C ASP A 51 -1.12 -10.99 -14.28
N ASN A 52 -2.10 -10.10 -14.41
CA ASN A 52 -2.23 -9.22 -15.58
C ASN A 52 -2.20 -7.73 -15.24
N LYS A 53 -2.17 -7.38 -13.95
CA LYS A 53 -2.22 -6.02 -13.48
C LYS A 53 -1.23 -5.80 -12.34
N PRO A 54 -0.40 -4.73 -12.40
CA PRO A 54 0.43 -4.31 -11.28
C PRO A 54 -0.41 -4.19 -10.01
N THR A 55 -0.05 -4.97 -9.00
CA THR A 55 -0.85 -5.10 -7.77
C THR A 55 0.01 -4.87 -6.54
N ILE A 56 -0.52 -4.12 -5.58
CA ILE A 56 0.05 -3.92 -4.25
C ILE A 56 -0.98 -4.42 -3.24
N VAL A 57 -0.54 -5.09 -2.18
CA VAL A 57 -1.41 -5.42 -1.04
C VAL A 57 -1.01 -4.63 0.19
N TYR A 58 -2.00 -4.25 1.00
CA TYR A 58 -1.72 -3.49 2.21
C TYR A 58 -2.20 -4.17 3.49
N HIS A 59 -1.45 -3.86 4.56
CA HIS A 59 -1.80 -4.17 5.93
C HIS A 59 -2.33 -2.92 6.63
N PHE A 60 -3.53 -2.99 7.18
CA PHE A 60 -4.08 -1.92 8.01
C PHE A 60 -3.53 -2.05 9.43
N LEU A 61 -2.65 -1.12 9.81
CA LEU A 61 -2.00 -1.13 11.11
C LEU A 61 -2.96 -0.70 12.23
N ARG A 62 -3.07 -1.50 13.28
CA ARG A 62 -3.94 -1.23 14.43
C ARG A 62 -3.20 -0.77 15.67
N ASP A 63 -2.00 -1.30 15.93
CA ASP A 63 -1.29 -1.04 17.17
C ASP A 63 0.24 -0.98 16.98
N MET A 64 0.81 0.21 17.13
CA MET A 64 2.26 0.40 17.12
C MET A 64 2.98 -0.35 18.25
N GLY A 65 2.29 -0.66 19.35
CA GLY A 65 2.84 -1.47 20.45
C GLY A 65 3.06 -2.92 20.06
N ASN A 66 2.32 -3.42 19.08
CA ASN A 66 2.33 -4.81 18.62
C ASN A 66 2.78 -4.97 17.16
N ILE A 67 3.51 -3.98 16.64
CA ILE A 67 3.86 -3.85 15.22
C ILE A 67 4.58 -5.08 14.67
N GLU A 68 5.43 -5.73 15.46
CA GLU A 68 6.14 -6.93 15.03
C GLU A 68 5.18 -8.09 14.71
N ASN A 69 4.22 -8.37 15.61
CA ASN A 69 3.23 -9.42 15.38
C ASN A 69 2.29 -9.07 14.20
N GLU A 70 1.95 -7.79 14.03
CA GLU A 70 1.16 -7.34 12.88
C GLU A 70 1.93 -7.56 11.57
N MET A 71 3.22 -7.24 11.53
CA MET A 71 4.05 -7.49 10.34
C MET A 71 4.25 -8.99 10.07
N GLN A 72 4.45 -9.82 11.09
CA GLN A 72 4.51 -11.28 10.92
C GLN A 72 3.21 -11.84 10.36
N HIS A 73 2.05 -11.35 10.85
CA HIS A 73 0.75 -11.73 10.31
C HIS A 73 0.59 -11.32 8.83
N PHE A 74 1.01 -10.10 8.49
CA PHE A 74 0.99 -9.59 7.13
C PHE A 74 1.88 -10.41 6.19
N ILE A 75 3.15 -10.63 6.57
CA ILE A 75 4.11 -11.43 5.81
C ILE A 75 3.54 -12.83 5.54
N ALA A 76 3.03 -13.50 6.58
CA ALA A 76 2.44 -14.83 6.44
C ALA A 76 1.23 -14.83 5.47
N ALA A 77 0.41 -13.78 5.48
CA ALA A 77 -0.73 -13.67 4.57
C ALA A 77 -0.27 -13.47 3.11
N VAL A 78 0.75 -12.63 2.88
CA VAL A 78 1.30 -12.40 1.54
C VAL A 78 1.92 -13.69 0.98
N ILE A 79 2.70 -14.44 1.78
CA ILE A 79 3.26 -15.74 1.35
C ILE A 79 2.14 -16.71 0.98
N ASN A 80 1.15 -16.86 1.88
CA ASN A 80 0.04 -17.80 1.69
C ASN A 80 -0.88 -17.42 0.52
N SER A 81 -0.79 -16.19 0.00
CA SER A 81 -1.52 -15.79 -1.19
C SER A 81 -1.01 -16.47 -2.46
N GLY A 82 0.24 -16.91 -2.48
CA GLY A 82 0.92 -17.47 -3.65
C GLY A 82 1.46 -16.42 -4.63
N TYR A 83 1.33 -15.12 -4.32
CA TYR A 83 1.72 -14.00 -5.20
C TYR A 83 2.89 -13.17 -4.67
N SER A 84 3.58 -13.61 -3.62
CA SER A 84 4.64 -12.83 -2.93
C SER A 84 5.72 -12.27 -3.85
N HIS A 85 6.04 -12.94 -4.94
CA HIS A 85 7.07 -12.49 -5.91
C HIS A 85 6.55 -11.47 -6.92
N THR A 86 5.24 -11.38 -7.13
CA THR A 86 4.62 -10.59 -8.22
C THR A 86 3.78 -9.43 -7.76
N ILE A 87 3.60 -9.24 -6.45
CA ILE A 87 2.86 -8.12 -5.87
C ILE A 87 3.73 -7.26 -4.98
N GLY A 88 3.42 -5.96 -4.89
CA GLY A 88 4.02 -5.04 -3.92
C GLY A 88 3.37 -5.13 -2.55
N VAL A 89 3.99 -4.53 -1.55
CA VAL A 89 3.52 -4.50 -0.15
C VAL A 89 3.45 -3.09 0.39
N ALA A 90 2.40 -2.79 1.17
CA ALA A 90 2.21 -1.49 1.79
C ALA A 90 1.76 -1.62 3.25
N ILE A 91 2.09 -0.62 4.07
CA ILE A 91 1.51 -0.40 5.39
C ILE A 91 0.53 0.77 5.29
N ASP A 92 -0.67 0.59 5.78
CA ASP A 92 -1.70 1.61 5.91
C ASP A 92 -1.73 2.13 7.35
N TYR A 93 -1.24 3.36 7.53
CA TYR A 93 -1.11 4.01 8.83
C TYR A 93 -2.15 5.12 9.01
N GLU A 94 -3.19 4.84 9.80
CA GLU A 94 -4.29 5.76 10.09
C GLU A 94 -4.52 6.00 11.61
N LEU A 95 -3.54 5.75 12.46
CA LEU A 95 -3.70 5.89 13.91
C LEU A 95 -3.87 7.36 14.32
N ASN A 96 -5.07 7.74 14.74
CA ASN A 96 -5.53 9.13 14.88
C ASN A 96 -5.04 9.89 16.12
N ASN A 97 -4.43 9.26 17.13
CA ASN A 97 -4.30 9.89 18.46
C ASN A 97 -2.91 9.85 19.09
N SER A 98 -1.90 9.41 18.40
CA SER A 98 -0.55 9.32 18.94
C SER A 98 0.46 9.99 18.02
N LYS A 99 1.46 10.60 18.60
CA LYS A 99 2.67 10.96 17.87
C LYS A 99 3.20 9.70 17.18
N VAL A 100 3.55 9.82 15.91
CA VAL A 100 4.10 8.69 15.15
C VAL A 100 5.39 8.21 15.81
N ASP A 101 5.46 6.93 16.13
CA ASP A 101 6.72 6.29 16.51
C ASP A 101 7.51 5.96 15.23
N ILE A 102 8.32 6.92 14.81
CA ILE A 102 9.08 6.84 13.56
C ILE A 102 10.01 5.62 13.56
N ALA A 103 10.66 5.32 14.69
CA ALA A 103 11.59 4.20 14.78
C ALA A 103 10.88 2.84 14.60
N LYS A 104 9.70 2.68 15.17
CA LYS A 104 8.90 1.46 14.96
C LYS A 104 8.37 1.35 13.55
N MET A 105 7.95 2.46 12.94
CA MET A 105 7.52 2.46 11.54
C MET A 105 8.67 2.10 10.61
N GLU A 106 9.84 2.70 10.82
CA GLU A 106 11.07 2.36 10.10
C GLU A 106 11.41 0.88 10.23
N TYR A 107 11.38 0.35 11.47
CA TYR A 107 11.60 -1.08 11.73
C TYR A 107 10.65 -1.97 10.93
N ALA A 108 9.35 -1.64 10.90
CA ALA A 108 8.36 -2.41 10.15
C ALA A 108 8.62 -2.39 8.63
N LEU A 109 8.92 -1.22 8.07
CA LEU A 109 9.22 -1.09 6.64
C LEU A 109 10.52 -1.82 6.27
N VAL A 110 11.58 -1.71 7.09
CA VAL A 110 12.83 -2.46 6.91
C VAL A 110 12.59 -3.97 7.00
N MET A 111 11.72 -4.43 7.91
CA MET A 111 11.35 -5.84 8.01
C MET A 111 10.68 -6.34 6.73
N LEU A 112 9.78 -5.56 6.14
CA LEU A 112 9.13 -5.91 4.87
C LEU A 112 10.12 -5.90 3.70
N GLU A 113 11.00 -4.89 3.61
CA GLU A 113 12.03 -4.81 2.58
C GLU A 113 12.96 -6.02 2.63
N ASN A 114 13.49 -6.35 3.82
CA ASN A 114 14.38 -7.50 4.03
C ASN A 114 13.72 -8.83 3.68
N TYR A 115 12.43 -8.95 3.92
CA TYR A 115 11.72 -10.20 3.67
C TYR A 115 11.34 -10.37 2.19
N PHE A 116 10.82 -9.31 1.56
CA PHE A 116 10.31 -9.39 0.19
C PHE A 116 11.30 -8.92 -0.88
N HIS A 117 12.45 -8.36 -0.48
CA HIS A 117 13.46 -7.77 -1.39
C HIS A 117 12.86 -6.73 -2.35
N LYS A 118 11.94 -5.92 -1.84
CA LYS A 118 11.21 -4.87 -2.57
C LYS A 118 11.09 -3.63 -1.70
N LYS A 119 10.97 -2.47 -2.33
CA LYS A 119 10.69 -1.24 -1.61
C LYS A 119 9.22 -1.21 -1.17
N PRO A 120 8.93 -1.25 0.15
CA PRO A 120 7.56 -1.14 0.63
C PRO A 120 7.00 0.26 0.41
N VAL A 121 5.68 0.37 0.46
CA VAL A 121 4.94 1.63 0.38
C VAL A 121 4.34 1.94 1.75
N LEU A 122 4.40 3.20 2.18
CA LEU A 122 3.67 3.67 3.36
C LEU A 122 2.54 4.59 2.95
N TYR A 123 1.31 4.20 3.30
CA TYR A 123 0.14 5.07 3.23
C TYR A 123 -0.05 5.81 4.54
N CYS A 124 -0.31 7.11 4.43
CA CYS A 124 -0.69 7.94 5.55
C CYS A 124 -1.51 9.16 5.11
N SER A 125 -2.16 9.80 6.08
CA SER A 125 -2.78 11.10 5.84
C SER A 125 -1.72 12.18 5.58
N ASP A 126 -2.13 13.26 4.92
CA ASP A 126 -1.32 14.46 4.68
C ASP A 126 -0.74 15.05 6.00
N LEU A 127 -1.44 14.86 7.13
CA LEU A 127 -0.98 15.31 8.44
C LEU A 127 0.21 14.47 8.96
N HIS A 128 0.13 13.15 8.91
CA HIS A 128 1.19 12.25 9.37
C HIS A 128 2.41 12.27 8.46
N CYS A 129 2.21 12.65 7.20
CA CYS A 129 3.29 12.75 6.23
C CYS A 129 4.43 13.66 6.71
N ASN A 130 4.12 14.78 7.39
CA ASN A 130 5.15 15.72 7.89
C ASN A 130 6.18 15.06 8.81
N GLU A 131 5.75 14.11 9.64
CA GLU A 131 6.65 13.41 10.58
C GLU A 131 7.43 12.29 9.90
N LEU A 132 6.82 11.60 8.93
CA LEU A 132 7.35 10.39 8.30
C LEU A 132 8.20 10.66 7.04
N TYR A 133 8.03 11.84 6.43
CA TYR A 133 8.57 12.14 5.10
C TYR A 133 10.08 11.90 4.96
N GLN A 134 10.87 12.41 5.91
CA GLN A 134 12.32 12.30 5.85
C GLN A 134 12.79 10.84 5.95
N MET A 135 12.19 10.07 6.85
CA MET A 135 12.49 8.64 7.01
C MET A 135 12.17 7.87 5.73
N ILE A 136 10.99 8.07 5.15
CA ILE A 136 10.57 7.39 3.92
C ILE A 136 11.53 7.71 2.77
N ARG A 137 11.93 8.98 2.62
CA ARG A 137 12.82 9.40 1.54
C ARG A 137 14.27 8.94 1.71
N SER A 138 14.76 8.82 2.96
CA SER A 138 16.12 8.30 3.22
C SER A 138 16.28 6.84 2.83
N HIS A 139 15.20 6.04 2.90
CA HIS A 139 15.18 4.62 2.49
C HIS A 139 14.69 4.39 1.05
N ASP A 140 14.29 5.45 0.35
CA ASP A 140 13.70 5.36 -1.00
C ASP A 140 12.43 4.48 -1.04
N TYR A 141 11.65 4.51 0.07
CA TYR A 141 10.35 3.83 0.15
C TYR A 141 9.27 4.60 -0.60
N GLY A 142 8.21 3.89 -1.00
CA GLY A 142 7.04 4.50 -1.61
C GLY A 142 6.24 5.31 -0.59
N LEU A 143 5.82 6.50 -0.98
CA LEU A 143 4.93 7.33 -0.17
C LEU A 143 3.57 7.45 -0.86
N TRP A 144 2.51 7.01 -0.17
CA TRP A 144 1.13 7.07 -0.61
C TRP A 144 0.33 7.97 0.33
N ILE A 145 -0.13 9.12 -0.17
CA ILE A 145 -0.80 10.15 0.64
C ILE A 145 -2.29 10.18 0.34
N ALA A 146 -3.10 10.13 1.40
CA ALA A 146 -4.52 10.44 1.32
C ALA A 146 -4.73 11.96 1.41
N ARG A 147 -5.29 12.55 0.36
CA ARG A 147 -5.70 13.95 0.34
C ARG A 147 -6.88 14.15 -0.62
N TYR A 148 -8.08 14.23 -0.09
CA TYR A 148 -9.32 14.37 -0.85
C TYR A 148 -9.59 15.83 -1.23
N ARG A 149 -8.72 16.43 -2.03
CA ARG A 149 -8.79 17.82 -2.49
C ARG A 149 -8.39 17.90 -3.96
N LYS A 150 -8.76 19.00 -4.64
CA LYS A 150 -8.37 19.24 -6.04
C LYS A 150 -6.85 19.47 -6.24
N LYS A 151 -6.17 19.95 -5.18
CA LYS A 151 -4.74 20.23 -5.22
C LYS A 151 -3.95 19.01 -4.73
N GLU A 152 -2.90 18.65 -5.45
CA GLU A 152 -1.97 17.60 -5.06
C GLU A 152 -1.38 17.81 -3.66
N PRO A 153 -0.92 16.73 -2.99
CA PRO A 153 -0.20 16.83 -1.73
C PRO A 153 0.96 17.83 -1.79
N GLU A 154 1.29 18.43 -0.64
CA GLU A 154 2.40 19.39 -0.56
C GLU A 154 3.75 18.70 -0.60
N HIS A 155 3.82 17.52 0.01
CA HIS A 155 4.99 16.66 -0.10
C HIS A 155 4.97 15.88 -1.42
N ALA A 156 6.12 15.78 -2.07
CA ALA A 156 6.26 14.90 -3.22
C ALA A 156 5.98 13.45 -2.79
N CYS A 157 5.00 12.82 -3.41
CA CYS A 157 4.59 11.44 -3.14
C CYS A 157 4.67 10.60 -4.41
N ASP A 158 4.65 9.29 -4.24
CA ASP A 158 4.61 8.35 -5.36
C ASP A 158 3.17 7.98 -5.71
N PHE A 159 2.31 7.83 -4.69
CA PHE A 159 0.90 7.56 -4.84
C PHE A 159 0.07 8.64 -4.14
N TRP A 160 -1.06 8.97 -4.72
CA TRP A 160 -2.01 9.93 -4.17
C TRP A 160 -3.43 9.39 -4.25
N GLN A 161 -4.02 9.05 -3.09
CA GLN A 161 -5.44 8.77 -2.98
C GLN A 161 -6.19 10.10 -2.99
N TYR A 162 -6.77 10.43 -4.13
CA TYR A 162 -7.37 11.75 -4.36
C TYR A 162 -8.88 11.78 -4.14
N SER A 163 -9.54 10.64 -4.09
CA SER A 163 -10.97 10.51 -3.92
C SER A 163 -11.33 9.22 -3.20
N SER A 164 -12.36 9.29 -2.35
CA SER A 164 -13.01 8.13 -1.76
C SER A 164 -14.45 7.93 -2.27
N ARG A 165 -14.83 8.60 -3.35
CA ARG A 165 -16.20 8.53 -3.91
C ARG A 165 -16.18 8.37 -5.41
N PRO A 166 -16.98 7.42 -5.97
CA PRO A 166 -17.81 6.42 -5.27
C PRO A 166 -17.02 5.27 -4.64
N TYR A 167 -15.72 5.19 -4.86
CA TYR A 167 -14.74 4.26 -4.31
C TYR A 167 -13.38 4.98 -4.22
N ASP A 168 -12.40 4.36 -3.57
CA ASP A 168 -11.07 4.91 -3.40
C ASP A 168 -10.30 4.89 -4.73
N GLN A 169 -9.81 6.08 -5.13
CA GLN A 169 -9.18 6.33 -6.41
C GLN A 169 -7.80 6.94 -6.24
N ASP A 170 -6.83 6.43 -6.99
CA ASP A 170 -5.43 6.78 -6.86
C ASP A 170 -4.81 7.29 -8.16
N TYR A 171 -3.80 8.15 -7.99
CA TYR A 171 -2.79 8.40 -9.01
C TYR A 171 -1.44 7.87 -8.53
N PHE A 172 -0.68 7.30 -9.46
CA PHE A 172 0.75 7.08 -9.30
C PHE A 172 1.51 8.11 -10.14
N PHE A 173 2.49 8.81 -9.55
CA PHE A 173 3.29 9.83 -10.21
C PHE A 173 4.52 9.23 -10.90
N GLY A 174 4.32 8.63 -12.04
CA GLY A 174 5.33 7.96 -12.83
C GLY A 174 4.74 7.14 -13.95
N ASP A 175 5.61 6.48 -14.67
CA ASP A 175 5.26 5.48 -15.68
C ASP A 175 5.23 4.06 -15.07
N MET A 176 4.93 3.08 -15.91
CA MET A 176 4.87 1.68 -15.53
C MET A 176 6.23 1.15 -15.04
N VAL A 177 7.33 1.61 -15.61
CA VAL A 177 8.68 1.19 -15.21
C VAL A 177 8.96 1.61 -13.76
N LYS A 178 8.63 2.87 -13.43
CA LYS A 178 8.78 3.37 -12.05
C LYS A 178 7.85 2.64 -11.07
N LEU A 179 6.61 2.30 -11.47
CA LEU A 179 5.68 1.56 -10.62
C LEU A 179 6.22 0.16 -10.28
N MET A 180 6.85 -0.50 -11.25
CA MET A 180 7.36 -1.85 -11.06
C MET A 180 8.49 -1.96 -10.02
N LYS A 181 9.15 -0.85 -9.65
CA LYS A 181 10.10 -0.79 -8.53
C LYS A 181 9.48 -1.26 -7.20
N TYR A 182 8.19 -0.99 -6.97
CA TYR A 182 7.49 -1.37 -5.75
C TYR A 182 6.89 -2.79 -5.80
N ILE A 183 6.94 -3.45 -6.95
CA ILE A 183 6.25 -4.71 -7.22
C ILE A 183 7.23 -5.87 -7.44
N LYS A 184 8.29 -5.62 -8.20
CA LYS A 184 9.31 -6.63 -8.48
C LYS A 184 10.41 -6.63 -7.42
N GLU A 185 11.00 -7.77 -7.21
CA GLU A 185 12.21 -7.89 -6.40
C GLU A 185 13.37 -7.12 -7.03
N ASP A 186 14.17 -6.46 -6.19
CA ASP A 186 15.42 -5.85 -6.63
C ASP A 186 16.36 -6.95 -7.14
N GLN A 187 16.73 -6.86 -8.40
CA GLN A 187 17.73 -7.75 -9.00
C GLN A 187 19.13 -7.22 -8.62
N THR A 188 19.54 -7.46 -7.37
CA THR A 188 20.92 -7.22 -6.93
C THR A 188 21.77 -8.49 -7.07
#